data_81e8e66a9f84d0fa8783e0bd92e91a4f
#
_entry.id   81e8e66a9f84d0fa8783e0bd92e91a4f
#
_cell.length_a   1.000
_cell.length_b   1.000
_cell.length_c   1.000
_cell.angle_alpha   90.00
_cell.angle_beta   90.00
_cell.angle_gamma   90.00
#
_symmetry.space_group_name_H-M   'P 1'
#
loop_
_entity.id
_entity.type
_entity.pdbx_description
1 polymer ?
#
loop_
_entity_poly.entity_id
_entity_poly.type
_entity_poly.pdbx_seq_one_letter_code
_entity_poly.pdbx_strand_id
1 'polypeptide(L)'
;MHLGTQFAPRSDDDLRVFAQLGIEHICGYPPGTQKNWTAENLTRYREHVESFGISVDVIPLPLSSHEISRAENPNIMLGKSPERDREIEDICNIIRACAEAGIPAVKYNLTLLGVVSTERQTWRGGASSRAFNYDTAAQDKTLTIAGEVDADTMWERIDYFIQRVVPVADENKVRLACHPHDPGVPQPVGLRGVDRVLGSVDGLKNFMDLHPSPYHGLNFCQGTVSEMLEKPGEEIYDVIRYFGSRNKIFNVHFRNIQGTFLDFVE
;
A
#
# COMPACT_ATOMS: atom_id res chain seq x y z
N MET A 1 -8.62 -12.15 -11.98
CA MET A 1 -7.60 -12.07 -10.89
C MET A 1 -6.55 -13.10 -11.21
N HIS A 2 -5.28 -12.75 -11.17
CA HIS A 2 -4.14 -13.62 -11.47
C HIS A 2 -3.35 -13.88 -10.19
N LEU A 3 -2.71 -15.04 -10.11
CA LEU A 3 -1.71 -15.31 -9.10
C LEU A 3 -0.39 -14.68 -9.54
N GLY A 4 0.26 -13.94 -8.65
CA GLY A 4 1.52 -13.29 -8.93
C GLY A 4 2.41 -13.17 -7.71
N THR A 5 3.59 -12.60 -7.89
CA THR A 5 4.52 -12.31 -6.79
C THR A 5 4.88 -10.83 -6.72
N GLN A 6 5.20 -10.37 -5.51
CA GLN A 6 5.78 -9.05 -5.30
C GLN A 6 7.27 -9.10 -4.92
N PHE A 7 7.91 -10.24 -5.04
CA PHE A 7 9.37 -10.30 -4.92
C PHE A 7 10.00 -9.56 -6.09
N ALA A 8 10.82 -8.56 -5.80
CA ALA A 8 11.55 -7.82 -6.81
C ALA A 8 12.63 -8.71 -7.44
N PRO A 9 12.58 -8.98 -8.75
CA PRO A 9 13.68 -9.66 -9.43
C PRO A 9 14.92 -8.76 -9.40
N ARG A 10 16.06 -9.32 -9.07
CA ARG A 10 17.34 -8.61 -8.98
C ARG A 10 18.20 -8.82 -10.22
N SER A 11 17.84 -9.81 -11.04
CA SER A 11 18.57 -10.23 -12.23
C SER A 11 17.64 -10.96 -13.20
N ASP A 12 18.15 -11.19 -14.41
CA ASP A 12 17.47 -12.04 -15.42
C ASP A 12 17.34 -13.49 -14.94
N ASP A 13 18.24 -13.96 -14.08
CA ASP A 13 18.16 -15.31 -13.53
C ASP A 13 16.95 -15.44 -12.59
N ASP A 14 16.64 -14.39 -11.80
CA ASP A 14 15.42 -14.40 -10.99
C ASP A 14 14.16 -14.46 -11.87
N LEU A 15 14.15 -13.72 -12.98
CA LEU A 15 13.01 -13.77 -13.95
C LEU A 15 12.89 -15.17 -14.59
N ARG A 16 14.01 -15.82 -14.94
CA ARG A 16 14.01 -17.21 -15.44
C ARG A 16 13.46 -18.18 -14.38
N VAL A 17 13.88 -18.02 -13.11
CA VAL A 17 13.35 -18.83 -12.00
C VAL A 17 11.85 -18.61 -11.83
N PHE A 18 11.38 -17.37 -11.90
CA PHE A 18 9.95 -17.07 -11.82
C PHE A 18 9.17 -17.77 -12.95
N ALA A 19 9.65 -17.65 -14.19
CA ALA A 19 9.04 -18.32 -15.33
C ALA A 19 9.03 -19.86 -15.17
N GLN A 20 10.12 -20.46 -14.68
CA GLN A 20 10.21 -21.91 -14.42
C GLN A 20 9.25 -22.37 -13.31
N LEU A 21 8.94 -21.48 -12.35
CA LEU A 21 7.96 -21.75 -11.29
C LEU A 21 6.51 -21.50 -11.73
N GLY A 22 6.29 -21.09 -12.99
CA GLY A 22 4.96 -20.79 -13.51
C GLY A 22 4.38 -19.46 -13.01
N ILE A 23 5.24 -18.52 -12.60
CA ILE A 23 4.83 -17.17 -12.22
C ILE A 23 4.72 -16.35 -13.52
N GLU A 24 3.49 -16.00 -13.88
CA GLU A 24 3.18 -15.25 -15.09
C GLU A 24 2.88 -13.77 -14.84
N HIS A 25 2.74 -13.36 -13.57
CA HIS A 25 2.38 -12.00 -13.17
C HIS A 25 3.22 -11.50 -12.01
N ILE A 26 3.69 -10.26 -12.08
CA ILE A 26 4.45 -9.65 -10.99
C ILE A 26 3.99 -8.24 -10.63
N CYS A 27 4.23 -7.89 -9.37
CA CYS A 27 4.43 -6.50 -9.00
C CYS A 27 5.86 -6.12 -9.45
N GLY A 28 5.96 -5.24 -10.44
CA GLY A 28 7.24 -4.81 -10.98
C GLY A 28 7.93 -3.78 -10.08
N TYR A 29 9.25 -3.75 -10.17
CA TYR A 29 10.09 -2.77 -9.48
C TYR A 29 11.05 -2.16 -10.50
N PRO A 30 10.64 -1.08 -11.22
CA PRO A 30 11.49 -0.47 -12.23
C PRO A 30 12.80 0.03 -11.62
N PRO A 31 13.92 -0.09 -12.35
CA PRO A 31 15.23 0.31 -11.83
C PRO A 31 15.35 1.84 -11.69
N GLY A 32 16.27 2.25 -10.83
CA GLY A 32 16.57 3.65 -10.59
C GLY A 32 15.63 4.31 -9.57
N THR A 33 15.58 5.63 -9.60
CA THR A 33 14.70 6.44 -8.75
C THR A 33 13.47 6.89 -9.54
N GLN A 34 12.47 7.42 -8.84
CA GLN A 34 11.26 7.98 -9.47
C GLN A 34 11.55 8.97 -10.63
N LYS A 35 12.66 9.70 -10.58
CA LYS A 35 13.08 10.62 -11.65
C LYS A 35 13.40 9.92 -12.97
N ASN A 36 13.69 8.64 -12.92
CA ASN A 36 13.99 7.80 -14.08
C ASN A 36 12.75 7.09 -14.64
N TRP A 37 11.58 7.19 -13.99
CA TRP A 37 10.38 6.47 -14.37
C TRP A 37 9.59 7.26 -15.43
N THR A 38 10.25 7.50 -16.56
CA THR A 38 9.62 8.03 -17.78
C THR A 38 8.87 6.94 -18.53
N ALA A 39 7.94 7.31 -19.38
CA ALA A 39 7.20 6.35 -20.21
C ALA A 39 8.13 5.42 -21.00
N GLU A 40 9.19 5.95 -21.60
CA GLU A 40 10.19 5.17 -22.33
C GLU A 40 10.92 4.15 -21.45
N ASN A 41 11.34 4.55 -20.23
CA ASN A 41 12.05 3.66 -19.32
C ASN A 41 11.12 2.59 -18.74
N LEU A 42 9.88 2.95 -18.44
CA LEU A 42 8.86 1.99 -17.96
C LEU A 42 8.46 1.02 -19.08
N THR A 43 8.36 1.47 -20.32
CA THR A 43 8.09 0.59 -21.48
C THR A 43 9.24 -0.41 -21.65
N ARG A 44 10.49 0.05 -21.67
CA ARG A 44 11.67 -0.85 -21.75
C ARG A 44 11.71 -1.86 -20.61
N TYR A 45 11.39 -1.43 -19.39
CA TYR A 45 11.33 -2.33 -18.25
C TYR A 45 10.22 -3.38 -18.42
N ARG A 46 9.01 -2.97 -18.79
CA ARG A 46 7.89 -3.88 -19.03
C ARG A 46 8.23 -4.89 -20.13
N GLU A 47 8.69 -4.44 -21.30
CA GLU A 47 9.05 -5.30 -22.43
C GLU A 47 10.18 -6.28 -22.08
N HIS A 48 11.15 -5.83 -21.28
CA HIS A 48 12.21 -6.71 -20.80
C HIS A 48 11.63 -7.84 -19.92
N VAL A 49 10.76 -7.54 -18.97
CA VAL A 49 10.11 -8.56 -18.13
C VAL A 49 9.21 -9.48 -18.97
N GLU A 50 8.44 -8.92 -19.91
CA GLU A 50 7.56 -9.66 -20.81
C GLU A 50 8.33 -10.62 -21.74
N SER A 51 9.61 -10.33 -22.04
CA SER A 51 10.46 -11.24 -22.82
C SER A 51 10.72 -12.58 -22.13
N PHE A 52 10.47 -12.68 -20.80
CA PHE A 52 10.50 -13.92 -20.03
C PHE A 52 9.13 -14.59 -19.89
N GLY A 53 8.09 -14.09 -20.57
CA GLY A 53 6.72 -14.58 -20.45
C GLY A 53 5.99 -14.12 -19.18
N ILE A 54 6.45 -13.04 -18.53
CA ILE A 54 5.91 -12.52 -17.28
C ILE A 54 5.32 -11.12 -17.50
N SER A 55 4.09 -10.91 -17.08
CA SER A 55 3.41 -9.60 -17.16
C SER A 55 3.69 -8.72 -15.94
N VAL A 56 3.87 -7.42 -16.18
CA VAL A 56 3.95 -6.40 -15.11
C VAL A 56 2.56 -5.83 -14.87
N ASP A 57 1.85 -6.35 -13.88
CA ASP A 57 0.46 -5.95 -13.59
C ASP A 57 0.35 -4.68 -12.75
N VAL A 58 1.33 -4.41 -11.91
CA VAL A 58 1.33 -3.28 -10.98
C VAL A 58 2.76 -2.88 -10.62
N ILE A 59 3.01 -1.59 -10.41
CA ILE A 59 4.25 -1.11 -9.82
C ILE A 59 3.97 -0.32 -8.52
N PRO A 60 4.88 -0.31 -7.53
CA PRO A 60 4.75 0.53 -6.37
C PRO A 60 5.08 1.98 -6.74
N LEU A 61 4.22 2.93 -6.36
CA LEU A 61 4.59 4.34 -6.35
C LEU A 61 5.66 4.60 -5.26
N PRO A 62 6.45 5.67 -5.37
CA PRO A 62 7.40 6.09 -4.32
C PRO A 62 6.66 6.69 -3.12
N LEU A 63 5.73 5.93 -2.59
CA LEU A 63 4.92 6.11 -1.39
C LEU A 63 4.91 4.77 -0.65
N SER A 64 6.08 4.39 -0.15
CA SER A 64 6.33 3.09 0.48
C SER A 64 5.71 3.01 1.88
N SER A 65 5.76 1.81 2.47
CA SER A 65 5.32 1.55 3.83
C SER A 65 6.35 1.91 4.90
N HIS A 66 7.28 2.81 4.62
CA HIS A 66 8.26 3.29 5.61
C HIS A 66 7.65 4.32 6.56
N GLU A 67 8.30 4.49 7.73
CA GLU A 67 8.04 5.64 8.58
C GLU A 67 8.37 6.93 7.82
N ILE A 68 7.63 7.99 8.11
CA ILE A 68 7.69 9.27 7.36
C ILE A 68 9.10 9.87 7.25
N SER A 69 9.99 9.63 8.20
CA SER A 69 11.39 10.10 8.15
C SER A 69 12.24 9.42 7.05
N ARG A 70 11.76 8.30 6.51
CA ARG A 70 12.40 7.53 5.44
C ARG A 70 11.54 7.43 4.18
N ALA A 71 10.40 8.15 4.15
CA ALA A 71 9.52 8.17 3.00
C ALA A 71 10.17 8.89 1.82
N GLU A 72 9.87 8.48 0.61
CA GLU A 72 10.41 9.04 -0.63
C GLU A 72 9.81 10.42 -0.94
N ASN A 73 8.52 10.63 -0.63
CA ASN A 73 7.77 11.86 -0.83
C ASN A 73 7.06 12.24 0.49
N PRO A 74 7.83 12.67 1.52
CA PRO A 74 7.29 12.85 2.87
C PRO A 74 6.32 14.03 2.97
N ASN A 75 6.48 15.08 2.15
CA ASN A 75 5.71 16.31 2.30
C ASN A 75 4.23 16.10 1.97
N ILE A 76 3.87 15.09 1.19
CA ILE A 76 2.49 14.69 0.94
C ILE A 76 1.78 14.44 2.28
N MET A 77 2.34 13.54 3.09
CA MET A 77 1.75 13.17 4.38
C MET A 77 2.16 14.09 5.54
N LEU A 78 3.18 14.94 5.37
CA LEU A 78 3.47 16.04 6.31
C LEU A 78 2.57 17.26 6.08
N GLY A 79 1.89 17.34 4.94
CA GLY A 79 1.02 18.47 4.59
C GLY A 79 1.78 19.77 4.32
N LYS A 80 3.03 19.71 3.85
CA LYS A 80 3.91 20.88 3.70
C LYS A 80 3.98 21.37 2.26
N SER A 81 3.17 22.38 1.92
CA SER A 81 3.27 23.10 0.65
C SER A 81 4.37 24.19 0.70
N PRO A 82 5.05 24.50 -0.44
CA PRO A 82 4.76 24.03 -1.81
C PRO A 82 5.37 22.67 -2.16
N GLU A 83 6.13 22.02 -1.27
CA GLU A 83 6.78 20.75 -1.53
C GLU A 83 5.75 19.63 -1.74
N ARG A 84 4.67 19.60 -0.95
CA ARG A 84 3.54 18.68 -1.11
C ARG A 84 3.00 18.68 -2.55
N ASP A 85 2.80 19.87 -3.10
CA ASP A 85 2.21 20.02 -4.43
C ASP A 85 3.13 19.50 -5.53
N ARG A 86 4.47 19.72 -5.39
CA ARG A 86 5.47 19.19 -6.31
C ARG A 86 5.54 17.67 -6.25
N GLU A 87 5.57 17.11 -5.04
CA GLU A 87 5.59 15.65 -4.84
C GLU A 87 4.33 14.99 -5.41
N ILE A 88 3.15 15.62 -5.26
CA ILE A 88 1.90 15.13 -5.87
C ILE A 88 1.98 15.18 -7.39
N GLU A 89 2.51 16.26 -7.98
CA GLU A 89 2.66 16.33 -9.44
C GLU A 89 3.66 15.29 -9.96
N ASP A 90 4.74 15.00 -9.22
CA ASP A 90 5.66 13.91 -9.56
C ASP A 90 4.92 12.54 -9.58
N ILE A 91 4.03 12.28 -8.62
CA ILE A 91 3.18 11.09 -8.61
C ILE A 91 2.25 11.06 -9.82
N CYS A 92 1.61 12.19 -10.15
CA CYS A 92 0.75 12.31 -11.33
C CYS A 92 1.52 12.01 -12.63
N ASN A 93 2.76 12.48 -12.74
CA ASN A 93 3.62 12.21 -13.90
C ASN A 93 3.98 10.73 -14.02
N ILE A 94 4.24 10.05 -12.91
CA ILE A 94 4.45 8.59 -12.91
C ILE A 94 3.20 7.85 -13.39
N ILE A 95 2.00 8.26 -12.96
CA ILE A 95 0.74 7.63 -13.39
C ILE A 95 0.54 7.80 -14.89
N ARG A 96 0.79 8.98 -15.46
CA ARG A 96 0.76 9.22 -16.92
C ARG A 96 1.78 8.33 -17.64
N ALA A 97 3.01 8.26 -17.12
CA ALA A 97 4.05 7.40 -17.69
C ALA A 97 3.70 5.91 -17.63
N CYS A 98 3.01 5.45 -16.57
CA CYS A 98 2.49 4.09 -16.47
C CYS A 98 1.45 3.80 -17.56
N ALA A 99 0.52 4.74 -17.79
CA ALA A 99 -0.49 4.60 -18.84
C ALA A 99 0.15 4.47 -20.22
N GLU A 100 1.07 5.38 -20.56
CA GLU A 100 1.81 5.37 -21.83
C GLU A 100 2.65 4.09 -22.00
N ALA A 101 3.22 3.58 -20.91
CA ALA A 101 3.97 2.34 -20.90
C ALA A 101 3.09 1.07 -20.89
N GLY A 102 1.75 1.19 -20.80
CA GLY A 102 0.84 0.05 -20.74
C GLY A 102 0.82 -0.70 -19.40
N ILE A 103 1.27 -0.06 -18.31
CA ILE A 103 1.21 -0.61 -16.95
C ILE A 103 -0.15 -0.24 -16.34
N PRO A 104 -1.03 -1.22 -16.03
CA PRO A 104 -2.44 -0.95 -15.77
C PRO A 104 -2.76 -0.49 -14.34
N ALA A 105 -1.81 -0.63 -13.41
CA ALA A 105 -2.07 -0.31 -12.01
C ALA A 105 -0.80 0.15 -11.27
N VAL A 106 -1.02 0.93 -10.23
CA VAL A 106 0.00 1.32 -9.25
C VAL A 106 -0.49 1.03 -7.83
N LYS A 107 0.41 0.65 -6.93
CA LYS A 107 0.11 0.49 -5.50
C LYS A 107 0.89 1.49 -4.65
N TYR A 108 0.33 1.88 -3.51
CA TYR A 108 0.94 2.91 -2.64
C TYR A 108 0.44 2.82 -1.20
N ASN A 109 1.09 3.57 -0.32
CA ASN A 109 0.72 3.75 1.08
C ASN A 109 0.60 5.24 1.40
N LEU A 110 -0.35 5.60 2.27
CA LEU A 110 -0.50 6.94 2.84
C LEU A 110 -0.30 6.82 4.36
N THR A 111 0.92 6.70 4.81
CA THR A 111 1.24 6.40 6.21
C THR A 111 2.28 7.36 6.79
N LEU A 112 2.24 7.57 8.11
CA LEU A 112 3.24 8.31 8.87
C LEU A 112 4.13 7.39 9.70
N LEU A 113 3.58 6.30 10.20
CA LEU A 113 4.29 5.36 11.08
C LEU A 113 4.91 4.17 10.33
N GLY A 114 4.47 3.94 9.08
CA GLY A 114 4.81 2.71 8.38
C GLY A 114 4.14 1.49 9.02
N VAL A 115 4.81 0.35 8.92
CA VAL A 115 4.36 -0.91 9.52
C VAL A 115 4.91 -1.01 10.93
N VAL A 116 4.04 -0.89 11.92
CA VAL A 116 4.42 -0.99 13.34
C VAL A 116 4.38 -2.44 13.79
N SER A 117 5.39 -2.86 14.52
CA SER A 117 5.48 -4.22 15.09
C SER A 117 6.06 -4.18 16.48
N THR A 118 5.77 -5.21 17.27
CA THR A 118 6.38 -5.48 18.57
C THR A 118 7.41 -6.61 18.45
N GLU A 119 7.70 -7.30 19.54
CA GLU A 119 8.65 -8.40 19.55
C GLU A 119 8.22 -9.53 18.60
N ARG A 120 9.20 -10.08 17.84
CA ARG A 120 8.92 -11.19 16.91
C ARG A 120 8.63 -12.47 17.68
N GLN A 121 7.66 -13.24 17.17
CA GLN A 121 7.38 -14.56 17.70
C GLN A 121 8.19 -15.64 16.97
N THR A 122 8.75 -16.56 17.75
CA THR A 122 9.48 -17.72 17.20
C THR A 122 8.54 -18.91 17.05
N TRP A 123 8.67 -19.58 15.91
CA TRP A 123 7.89 -20.75 15.53
C TRP A 123 8.73 -21.99 15.40
N ARG A 124 8.05 -23.09 15.02
CA ARG A 124 8.65 -24.37 14.71
C ARG A 124 9.79 -24.23 13.69
N GLY A 125 10.88 -24.96 13.91
CA GLY A 125 12.05 -24.97 13.02
C GLY A 125 12.90 -23.68 13.05
N GLY A 126 12.72 -22.82 14.06
CA GLY A 126 13.46 -21.56 14.18
C GLY A 126 12.92 -20.44 13.29
N ALA A 127 11.79 -20.65 12.62
CA ALA A 127 11.13 -19.57 11.89
C ALA A 127 10.69 -18.46 12.84
N SER A 128 10.65 -17.22 12.37
CA SER A 128 10.14 -16.10 13.17
C SER A 128 9.22 -15.23 12.35
N SER A 129 8.12 -14.82 12.96
CA SER A 129 7.11 -13.96 12.36
C SER A 129 7.04 -12.59 13.03
N ARG A 130 6.59 -11.62 12.29
CA ARG A 130 6.22 -10.32 12.84
C ARG A 130 5.04 -10.51 13.80
N ALA A 131 5.08 -9.81 14.92
CA ALA A 131 3.99 -9.77 15.87
C ALA A 131 3.62 -8.33 16.20
N PHE A 132 2.40 -8.13 16.63
CA PHE A 132 1.90 -6.86 17.15
C PHE A 132 1.05 -7.12 18.39
N ASN A 133 1.36 -6.38 19.46
CA ASN A 133 0.54 -6.30 20.66
C ASN A 133 0.38 -4.82 21.00
N TYR A 134 -0.85 -4.35 21.07
CA TYR A 134 -1.16 -2.93 21.26
C TYR A 134 -0.64 -2.38 22.61
N ASP A 135 -0.81 -3.12 23.70
CA ASP A 135 -0.40 -2.66 25.03
C ASP A 135 1.12 -2.44 25.09
N THR A 136 1.88 -3.28 24.39
CA THR A 136 3.32 -3.12 24.27
C THR A 136 3.68 -1.95 23.32
N ALA A 137 3.07 -1.88 22.17
CA ALA A 137 3.34 -0.83 21.20
C ALA A 137 2.94 0.57 21.70
N ALA A 138 1.86 0.66 22.47
CA ALA A 138 1.37 1.90 23.05
C ALA A 138 2.27 2.49 24.15
N GLN A 139 3.28 1.76 24.62
CA GLN A 139 4.28 2.27 25.56
C GLN A 139 5.29 3.19 24.86
N ASP A 140 5.55 3.00 23.56
CA ASP A 140 6.36 3.91 22.78
C ASP A 140 5.58 5.21 22.51
N LYS A 141 6.03 6.30 23.13
CA LYS A 141 5.48 7.65 22.96
C LYS A 141 6.34 8.54 22.07
N THR A 142 7.36 7.98 21.43
CA THR A 142 8.28 8.74 20.57
C THR A 142 7.54 9.23 19.33
N LEU A 143 7.37 10.53 19.22
CA LEU A 143 6.75 11.14 18.04
C LEU A 143 7.66 11.01 16.82
N THR A 144 7.05 10.90 15.65
CA THR A 144 7.76 11.04 14.38
C THR A 144 8.02 12.52 14.07
N ILE A 145 8.70 12.80 12.96
CA ILE A 145 8.87 14.17 12.45
C ILE A 145 7.55 14.86 12.07
N ALA A 146 6.46 14.12 12.01
CA ALA A 146 5.12 14.65 11.78
C ALA A 146 4.48 15.26 13.03
N GLY A 147 5.03 14.95 14.23
CA GLY A 147 4.43 15.32 15.51
C GLY A 147 3.14 14.54 15.79
N GLU A 148 2.26 15.14 16.57
CA GLU A 148 0.91 14.62 16.78
C GLU A 148 0.03 14.90 15.56
N VAL A 149 -0.71 13.89 15.11
CA VAL A 149 -1.60 13.97 13.94
C VAL A 149 -2.90 13.24 14.27
N ASP A 150 -3.93 14.01 14.53
CA ASP A 150 -5.28 13.52 14.78
C ASP A 150 -5.97 13.04 13.49
N ALA A 151 -7.14 12.45 13.65
CA ALA A 151 -7.92 11.90 12.55
C ALA A 151 -8.31 12.96 11.50
N ASP A 152 -8.71 14.15 11.93
CA ASP A 152 -9.14 15.22 11.03
C ASP A 152 -7.96 15.69 10.16
N THR A 153 -6.80 15.90 10.77
CA THR A 153 -5.57 16.26 10.07
C THR A 153 -5.12 15.15 9.12
N MET A 154 -5.23 13.87 9.52
CA MET A 154 -4.90 12.74 8.66
C MET A 154 -5.84 12.68 7.44
N TRP A 155 -7.15 12.86 7.65
CA TRP A 155 -8.13 12.89 6.57
C TRP A 155 -7.91 14.06 5.63
N GLU A 156 -7.59 15.28 6.14
CA GLU A 156 -7.23 16.43 5.29
C GLU A 156 -6.09 16.09 4.34
N ARG A 157 -5.02 15.49 4.87
CA ARG A 157 -3.84 15.15 4.06
C ARG A 157 -4.14 14.09 3.01
N ILE A 158 -4.92 13.08 3.38
CA ILE A 158 -5.36 12.02 2.47
C ILE A 158 -6.27 12.59 1.38
N ASP A 159 -7.28 13.36 1.76
CA ASP A 159 -8.23 13.98 0.82
C ASP A 159 -7.53 14.92 -0.15
N TYR A 160 -6.61 15.75 0.35
CA TYR A 160 -5.81 16.65 -0.48
C TYR A 160 -5.03 15.92 -1.58
N PHE A 161 -4.46 14.76 -1.25
CA PHE A 161 -3.78 13.89 -2.21
C PHE A 161 -4.76 13.27 -3.20
N ILE A 162 -5.81 12.65 -2.70
CA ILE A 162 -6.79 11.90 -3.50
C ILE A 162 -7.50 12.79 -4.52
N GLN A 163 -7.91 14.00 -4.13
CA GLN A 163 -8.56 14.96 -5.03
C GLN A 163 -7.70 15.36 -6.24
N ARG A 164 -6.38 15.23 -6.14
CA ARG A 164 -5.44 15.59 -7.22
C ARG A 164 -5.01 14.40 -8.06
N VAL A 165 -4.87 13.25 -7.44
CA VAL A 165 -4.29 12.06 -8.08
C VAL A 165 -5.35 11.19 -8.76
N VAL A 166 -6.55 11.06 -8.16
CA VAL A 166 -7.61 10.21 -8.70
C VAL A 166 -8.11 10.70 -10.07
N PRO A 167 -8.34 12.00 -10.32
CA PRO A 167 -8.70 12.47 -11.67
C PRO A 167 -7.67 12.10 -12.73
N VAL A 168 -6.39 12.20 -12.41
CA VAL A 168 -5.30 11.84 -13.35
C VAL A 168 -5.32 10.34 -13.64
N ALA A 169 -5.53 9.52 -12.64
CA ALA A 169 -5.63 8.07 -12.79
C ALA A 169 -6.87 7.65 -13.60
N ASP A 170 -8.00 8.32 -13.38
CA ASP A 170 -9.24 8.09 -14.13
C ASP A 170 -9.09 8.48 -15.61
N GLU A 171 -8.52 9.64 -15.90
CA GLU A 171 -8.24 10.09 -17.25
C GLU A 171 -7.32 9.10 -17.99
N ASN A 172 -6.29 8.61 -17.31
CA ASN A 172 -5.26 7.74 -17.88
C ASN A 172 -5.57 6.24 -17.73
N LYS A 173 -6.68 5.86 -17.13
CA LYS A 173 -7.14 4.47 -16.93
C LYS A 173 -6.15 3.59 -16.15
N VAL A 174 -5.43 4.18 -15.20
CA VAL A 174 -4.50 3.49 -14.30
C VAL A 174 -5.16 3.29 -12.93
N ARG A 175 -5.22 2.06 -12.44
CA ARG A 175 -5.81 1.73 -11.13
C ARG A 175 -4.88 2.15 -10.00
N LEU A 176 -5.42 2.92 -9.06
CA LEU A 176 -4.75 3.34 -7.83
C LEU A 176 -5.09 2.37 -6.70
N ALA A 177 -4.16 1.56 -6.28
CA ALA A 177 -4.33 0.54 -5.25
C ALA A 177 -3.69 0.96 -3.92
N CYS A 178 -4.47 1.57 -3.02
CA CYS A 178 -3.99 1.99 -1.69
C CYS A 178 -3.94 0.82 -0.72
N HIS A 179 -2.83 0.70 0.02
CA HIS A 179 -2.69 -0.27 1.11
C HIS A 179 -3.31 0.30 2.40
N PRO A 180 -4.05 -0.49 3.18
CA PRO A 180 -4.52 -0.09 4.50
C PRO A 180 -3.38 0.30 5.45
N HIS A 181 -3.69 1.03 6.53
CA HIS A 181 -2.73 1.23 7.61
C HIS A 181 -2.48 -0.08 8.36
N ASP A 182 -1.24 -0.46 8.53
CA ASP A 182 -0.79 -1.70 9.14
C ASP A 182 0.06 -1.42 10.40
N PRO A 183 -0.38 -1.83 11.59
CA PRO A 183 -1.69 -2.39 11.91
C PRO A 183 -2.81 -1.33 12.05
N GLY A 184 -4.07 -1.80 12.10
CA GLY A 184 -5.19 -1.00 12.59
C GLY A 184 -5.14 -0.85 14.10
N VAL A 185 -5.47 0.34 14.60
CA VAL A 185 -5.49 0.62 16.06
C VAL A 185 -6.70 1.48 16.42
N PRO A 186 -7.12 1.49 17.70
CA PRO A 186 -8.26 2.30 18.14
C PRO A 186 -8.07 3.79 17.86
N GLN A 187 -9.16 4.45 17.51
CA GLN A 187 -9.21 5.90 17.39
C GLN A 187 -10.06 6.46 18.54
N PRO A 188 -9.76 7.67 19.07
CA PRO A 188 -8.70 8.61 18.67
C PRO A 188 -7.32 8.35 19.29
N VAL A 189 -7.10 7.20 19.89
CA VAL A 189 -5.87 6.92 20.66
C VAL A 189 -4.65 6.78 19.76
N GLY A 190 -4.80 6.07 18.65
CA GLY A 190 -3.72 5.87 17.67
C GLY A 190 -2.46 5.21 18.26
N LEU A 191 -1.32 5.48 17.65
CA LEU A 191 0.01 5.10 18.11
C LEU A 191 0.98 6.26 17.92
N ARG A 192 1.87 6.48 18.89
CA ARG A 192 2.91 7.50 18.80
C ARG A 192 2.37 8.87 18.36
N GLY A 193 1.18 9.24 18.89
CA GLY A 193 0.51 10.51 18.59
C GLY A 193 -0.14 10.59 17.20
N VAL A 194 -0.25 9.48 16.46
CA VAL A 194 -0.80 9.46 15.11
C VAL A 194 -2.05 8.58 15.04
N ASP A 195 -3.16 9.15 14.58
CA ASP A 195 -4.37 8.41 14.27
C ASP A 195 -4.23 7.65 12.95
N ARG A 196 -4.68 6.39 12.94
CA ARG A 196 -4.53 5.49 11.78
C ARG A 196 -5.87 5.29 11.08
N VAL A 197 -6.34 6.33 10.39
CA VAL A 197 -7.70 6.38 9.83
C VAL A 197 -7.99 5.31 8.77
N LEU A 198 -6.98 4.81 8.05
CA LEU A 198 -7.10 3.66 7.14
C LEU A 198 -6.87 2.31 7.84
N GLY A 199 -6.87 2.28 9.17
CA GLY A 199 -6.68 1.11 10.00
C GLY A 199 -7.99 0.51 10.52
N SER A 200 -9.11 0.78 9.89
CA SER A 200 -10.42 0.17 10.17
C SER A 200 -11.22 -0.04 8.89
N VAL A 201 -12.15 -0.99 8.92
CA VAL A 201 -13.04 -1.25 7.78
C VAL A 201 -13.86 -0.02 7.41
N ASP A 202 -14.37 0.71 8.40
CA ASP A 202 -15.14 1.94 8.14
C ASP A 202 -14.25 3.07 7.61
N GLY A 203 -13.00 3.17 8.06
CA GLY A 203 -12.03 4.08 7.48
C GLY A 203 -11.74 3.76 6.01
N LEU A 204 -11.64 2.48 5.65
CA LEU A 204 -11.48 2.07 4.24
C LEU A 204 -12.73 2.37 3.39
N LYS A 205 -13.94 2.25 3.96
CA LYS A 205 -15.18 2.68 3.27
C LYS A 205 -15.19 4.18 3.03
N ASN A 206 -14.91 4.98 4.08
CA ASN A 206 -14.77 6.43 3.96
C ASN A 206 -13.76 6.84 2.89
N PHE A 207 -12.61 6.17 2.86
CA PHE A 207 -11.57 6.43 1.87
C PHE A 207 -12.07 6.23 0.42
N MET A 208 -12.89 5.19 0.18
CA MET A 208 -13.49 4.96 -1.14
C MET A 208 -14.51 6.03 -1.52
N ASP A 209 -15.15 6.65 -0.55
CA ASP A 209 -16.20 7.65 -0.74
C ASP A 209 -15.65 9.09 -0.89
N LEU A 210 -14.37 9.36 -0.51
CA LEU A 210 -13.74 10.67 -0.66
C LEU A 210 -13.74 11.16 -2.12
N HIS A 211 -13.43 10.27 -3.05
CA HIS A 211 -13.41 10.58 -4.47
C HIS A 211 -13.81 9.36 -5.31
N PRO A 212 -15.11 9.13 -5.52
CA PRO A 212 -15.60 7.98 -6.26
C PRO A 212 -15.07 7.94 -7.70
N SER A 213 -14.35 6.87 -8.04
CA SER A 213 -13.85 6.60 -9.39
C SER A 213 -13.68 5.09 -9.57
N PRO A 214 -13.88 4.52 -10.77
CA PRO A 214 -13.58 3.13 -11.07
C PRO A 214 -12.08 2.82 -11.00
N TYR A 215 -11.22 3.84 -10.92
CA TYR A 215 -9.76 3.72 -10.82
C TYR A 215 -9.22 4.00 -9.41
N HIS A 216 -10.09 4.30 -8.45
CA HIS A 216 -9.76 4.44 -7.03
C HIS A 216 -10.19 3.19 -6.26
N GLY A 217 -9.23 2.46 -5.66
CA GLY A 217 -9.47 1.19 -4.98
C GLY A 217 -8.32 0.79 -4.04
N LEU A 218 -8.31 -0.48 -3.67
CA LEU A 218 -7.43 -1.02 -2.64
C LEU A 218 -6.39 -1.98 -3.21
N ASN A 219 -5.17 -1.86 -2.72
CA ASN A 219 -4.27 -2.97 -2.53
C ASN A 219 -4.72 -3.69 -1.26
N PHE A 220 -5.68 -4.59 -1.43
CA PHE A 220 -6.38 -5.26 -0.33
C PHE A 220 -5.43 -6.25 0.35
N CYS A 221 -4.75 -5.82 1.40
CA CYS A 221 -3.97 -6.70 2.24
C CYS A 221 -4.92 -7.48 3.15
N GLN A 222 -5.19 -8.75 2.80
CA GLN A 222 -6.13 -9.57 3.54
C GLN A 222 -5.69 -9.77 4.99
N GLY A 223 -4.38 -9.90 5.25
CA GLY A 223 -3.85 -9.95 6.61
C GLY A 223 -4.12 -8.66 7.39
N THR A 224 -3.74 -7.50 6.83
CA THR A 224 -3.97 -6.19 7.49
C THR A 224 -5.46 -5.92 7.74
N VAL A 225 -6.34 -6.31 6.81
CA VAL A 225 -7.78 -6.18 7.07
C VAL A 225 -8.25 -7.14 8.16
N SER A 226 -7.69 -8.36 8.22
CA SER A 226 -7.99 -9.32 9.30
C SER A 226 -7.55 -8.79 10.68
N GLU A 227 -6.45 -8.05 10.74
CA GLU A 227 -5.95 -7.38 11.97
C GLU A 227 -6.94 -6.33 12.53
N MET A 228 -7.88 -5.83 11.73
CA MET A 228 -8.88 -4.86 12.14
C MET A 228 -10.14 -5.49 12.77
N LEU A 229 -10.22 -6.83 12.78
CA LEU A 229 -11.44 -7.57 13.07
C LEU A 229 -11.35 -8.32 14.40
N GLU A 230 -12.47 -8.37 15.11
CA GLU A 230 -12.59 -9.14 16.35
C GLU A 230 -12.63 -10.65 16.09
N LYS A 231 -13.28 -11.04 14.99
CA LYS A 231 -13.41 -12.43 14.54
C LYS A 231 -12.98 -12.56 13.08
N PRO A 232 -11.68 -12.44 12.78
CA PRO A 232 -11.20 -12.37 11.41
C PRO A 232 -11.60 -13.56 10.53
N GLY A 233 -11.70 -14.76 11.10
CA GLY A 233 -12.13 -15.96 10.37
C GLY A 233 -13.59 -15.95 9.90
N GLU A 234 -14.42 -15.09 10.45
CA GLU A 234 -15.84 -14.92 10.09
C GLU A 234 -16.07 -13.63 9.30
N GLU A 235 -15.61 -12.51 9.86
CA GLU A 235 -15.94 -11.17 9.39
C GLU A 235 -15.23 -10.79 8.08
N ILE A 236 -14.06 -11.35 7.81
CA ILE A 236 -13.27 -11.03 6.60
C ILE A 236 -14.05 -11.26 5.30
N TYR A 237 -14.92 -12.26 5.27
CA TYR A 237 -15.71 -12.57 4.08
C TYR A 237 -16.69 -11.46 3.71
N ASP A 238 -17.29 -10.81 4.70
CA ASP A 238 -18.21 -9.71 4.47
C ASP A 238 -17.47 -8.46 3.99
N VAL A 239 -16.27 -8.21 4.50
CA VAL A 239 -15.40 -7.13 4.02
C VAL A 239 -14.97 -7.37 2.57
N ILE A 240 -14.56 -8.60 2.23
CA ILE A 240 -14.21 -8.98 0.86
C ILE A 240 -15.42 -8.80 -0.08
N ARG A 241 -16.62 -9.23 0.32
CA ARG A 241 -17.84 -9.05 -0.46
C ARG A 241 -18.18 -7.57 -0.65
N TYR A 242 -18.03 -6.76 0.40
CA TYR A 242 -18.31 -5.33 0.34
C TYR A 242 -17.47 -4.61 -0.71
N PHE A 243 -16.15 -4.75 -0.66
CA PHE A 243 -15.25 -4.10 -1.62
C PHE A 243 -15.24 -4.80 -2.98
N GLY A 244 -15.32 -6.13 -3.01
CA GLY A 244 -15.31 -6.93 -4.23
C GLY A 244 -16.54 -6.66 -5.12
N SER A 245 -17.75 -6.63 -4.55
CA SER A 245 -18.98 -6.32 -5.31
C SER A 245 -19.02 -4.90 -5.88
N ARG A 246 -18.19 -4.00 -5.35
CA ARG A 246 -18.01 -2.62 -5.81
C ARG A 246 -16.83 -2.44 -6.75
N ASN A 247 -16.15 -3.52 -7.13
CA ASN A 247 -14.93 -3.50 -7.94
C ASN A 247 -13.82 -2.61 -7.36
N LYS A 248 -13.65 -2.63 -6.03
CA LYS A 248 -12.64 -1.81 -5.33
C LYS A 248 -11.39 -2.58 -4.92
N ILE A 249 -11.30 -3.87 -5.20
CA ILE A 249 -10.12 -4.69 -4.97
C ILE A 249 -9.32 -4.78 -6.27
N PHE A 250 -8.21 -4.05 -6.36
CA PHE A 250 -7.37 -4.00 -7.56
C PHE A 250 -6.16 -4.93 -7.48
N ASN A 251 -5.65 -5.13 -6.29
CA ASN A 251 -4.61 -6.08 -5.97
C ASN A 251 -4.92 -6.73 -4.62
N VAL A 252 -4.60 -7.99 -4.47
CA VAL A 252 -4.68 -8.69 -3.19
C VAL A 252 -3.26 -8.97 -2.70
N HIS A 253 -2.90 -8.35 -1.59
CA HIS A 253 -1.72 -8.73 -0.84
C HIS A 253 -2.13 -9.87 0.10
N PHE A 254 -1.90 -11.11 -0.35
CA PHE A 254 -2.38 -12.30 0.35
C PHE A 254 -1.44 -12.66 1.50
N ARG A 255 -1.93 -12.49 2.71
CA ARG A 255 -1.26 -12.77 3.96
C ARG A 255 -2.29 -13.29 4.96
N ASN A 256 -1.90 -14.15 5.86
CA ASN A 256 -2.74 -14.60 6.97
C ASN A 256 -2.16 -14.18 8.31
N ILE A 257 -2.98 -14.18 9.34
CA ILE A 257 -2.60 -13.88 10.73
C ILE A 257 -3.12 -14.97 11.67
N GLN A 258 -2.47 -15.10 12.81
CA GLN A 258 -2.99 -15.77 13.99
C GLN A 258 -3.23 -14.71 15.07
N GLY A 259 -4.39 -14.73 15.71
CA GLY A 259 -4.82 -13.70 16.65
C GLY A 259 -5.97 -12.86 16.11
N THR A 260 -6.19 -11.72 16.70
CA THR A 260 -7.31 -10.81 16.40
C THR A 260 -6.88 -9.36 16.46
N PHE A 261 -7.85 -8.45 16.42
CA PHE A 261 -7.64 -7.02 16.62
C PHE A 261 -6.76 -6.75 17.86
N LEU A 262 -5.73 -5.92 17.69
CA LEU A 262 -4.76 -5.48 18.70
C LEU A 262 -3.74 -6.51 19.22
N ASP A 263 -3.89 -7.80 18.92
CA ASP A 263 -2.93 -8.83 19.32
C ASP A 263 -2.88 -9.97 18.30
N PHE A 264 -1.85 -9.97 17.45
CA PHE A 264 -1.72 -10.93 16.36
C PHE A 264 -0.26 -11.21 15.98
N VAL A 265 -0.10 -12.27 15.22
CA VAL A 265 1.16 -12.70 14.59
C VAL A 265 0.92 -13.05 13.14
N GLU A 266 1.85 -12.71 12.24
CA GLU A 266 1.83 -13.06 10.81
C GLU A 266 2.40 -14.45 10.52
#